data_d1ada2ce7859f4782a62d65fbd0d0f33
#
_entry.id   d1ada2ce7859f4782a62d65fbd0d0f33
#
_cell.length_a   1.000
_cell.length_b   1.000
_cell.length_c   1.000
_cell.angle_alpha   90.00
_cell.angle_beta   90.00
_cell.angle_gamma   90.00
#
_symmetry.space_group_name_H-M   'P 1'
#
loop_
_entity.id
_entity.type
_entity.pdbx_description
1 polymer ?
#
loop_
_entity_poly.entity_id
_entity_poly.type
_entity_poly.pdbx_seq_one_letter_code
_entity_poly.pdbx_strand_id
1 'polypeptide(L)'
;MAWFRPGETAVRRDVFRGKVWSAQALHVVEDGAEALVVGCLPGADVLAPTTWIEWLLTGDEEARIRALPNLADGSWRLGRWSWRDTAHLQWVPPDTWFSVNAFYDVSDGHRLANWYVNFQRPVHRTDLGFDTFDLLLDLVVAPDLSRWEWKDEDEYAHGRRLGVVSEADHRAVEKARAQAVRMIEERRTPFTREADWRAWRPDPGRPSPSLPAGVLTSGLGPAL
;
A
#
# COMPACT_ATOMS: atom_id res chain seq x y z
N MET A 1 -19.72 -10.34 -4.55
CA MET A 1 -18.36 -10.65 -5.04
C MET A 1 -17.82 -11.79 -4.18
N ALA A 2 -17.16 -12.79 -4.78
CA ALA A 2 -16.59 -13.90 -4.00
C ALA A 2 -15.43 -13.38 -3.12
N TRP A 3 -15.35 -13.92 -1.91
CA TRP A 3 -14.23 -13.63 -1.02
C TRP A 3 -13.01 -14.44 -1.44
N PHE A 4 -11.82 -13.84 -1.30
CA PHE A 4 -10.55 -14.55 -1.53
C PHE A 4 -10.29 -15.55 -0.41
N ARG A 5 -9.67 -16.68 -0.75
CA ARG A 5 -9.26 -17.68 0.24
C ARG A 5 -7.86 -17.39 0.76
N PRO A 6 -7.56 -17.70 2.03
CA PRO A 6 -6.20 -17.65 2.52
C PRO A 6 -5.22 -18.41 1.62
N GLY A 7 -4.15 -17.75 1.23
CA GLY A 7 -3.12 -18.29 0.33
C GLY A 7 -3.32 -18.01 -1.15
N GLU A 8 -4.47 -17.54 -1.58
CA GLU A 8 -4.64 -17.03 -2.94
C GLU A 8 -3.82 -15.75 -3.15
N THR A 9 -3.55 -15.45 -4.43
CA THR A 9 -2.92 -14.18 -4.80
C THR A 9 -4.01 -13.13 -5.00
N ALA A 10 -3.88 -12.01 -4.31
CA ALA A 10 -4.62 -10.79 -4.59
C ALA A 10 -3.66 -9.74 -5.17
N VAL A 11 -4.16 -8.89 -6.04
CA VAL A 11 -3.39 -7.79 -6.63
C VAL A 11 -3.89 -6.47 -6.06
N ARG A 12 -3.00 -5.69 -5.44
CA ARG A 12 -3.23 -4.27 -5.22
C ARG A 12 -2.86 -3.52 -6.48
N ARG A 13 -3.75 -2.66 -6.98
CA ARG A 13 -3.43 -1.69 -8.03
C ARG A 13 -3.68 -0.29 -7.53
N ASP A 14 -2.71 0.58 -7.73
CA ASP A 14 -2.91 2.02 -7.61
C ASP A 14 -3.36 2.54 -8.97
N VAL A 15 -4.57 3.07 -9.03
CA VAL A 15 -5.20 3.53 -10.28
C VAL A 15 -5.42 5.04 -10.25
N PHE A 16 -4.82 5.74 -11.19
CA PHE A 16 -4.98 7.18 -11.35
C PHE A 16 -5.60 7.51 -12.70
N ARG A 17 -6.73 8.21 -12.69
CA ARG A 17 -7.49 8.60 -13.90
C ARG A 17 -7.73 7.43 -14.87
N GLY A 18 -8.08 6.26 -14.32
CA GLY A 18 -8.38 5.05 -15.09
C GLY A 18 -7.16 4.31 -15.67
N LYS A 19 -5.94 4.69 -15.28
CA LYS A 19 -4.70 4.04 -15.71
C LYS A 19 -3.92 3.53 -14.50
N VAL A 20 -3.41 2.31 -14.57
CA VAL A 20 -2.61 1.71 -13.49
C VAL A 20 -1.29 2.49 -13.33
N TRP A 21 -1.06 3.01 -12.12
CA TRP A 21 0.18 3.64 -11.69
C TRP A 21 1.17 2.63 -11.11
N SER A 22 0.66 1.68 -10.31
CA SER A 22 1.44 0.57 -9.79
C SER A 22 0.57 -0.67 -9.63
N ALA A 23 1.19 -1.85 -9.58
CA ALA A 23 0.52 -3.09 -9.24
C ALA A 23 1.46 -3.98 -8.41
N GLN A 24 0.94 -4.61 -7.37
CA GLN A 24 1.68 -5.46 -6.47
C GLN A 24 0.93 -6.77 -6.25
N ALA A 25 1.61 -7.90 -6.41
CA ALA A 25 1.08 -9.21 -6.07
C ALA A 25 1.24 -9.48 -4.57
N LEU A 26 0.16 -9.91 -3.92
CA LEU A 26 0.08 -10.09 -2.47
C LEU A 26 -0.51 -11.47 -2.15
N HIS A 27 -0.12 -12.07 -1.03
CA HIS A 27 -0.81 -13.25 -0.51
C HIS A 27 -1.99 -12.84 0.36
N VAL A 28 -3.13 -13.46 0.13
CA VAL A 28 -4.26 -13.33 1.05
C VAL A 28 -3.96 -14.11 2.33
N VAL A 29 -4.05 -13.41 3.46
CA VAL A 29 -3.93 -13.99 4.80
C VAL A 29 -5.31 -14.23 5.39
N GLU A 30 -6.18 -13.24 5.28
CA GLU A 30 -7.56 -13.29 5.76
C GLU A 30 -8.42 -12.38 4.86
N ASP A 31 -9.64 -12.81 4.56
CA ASP A 31 -10.62 -11.97 3.87
C ASP A 31 -11.97 -12.06 4.58
N GLY A 32 -12.28 -11.03 5.33
CA GLY A 32 -13.46 -10.96 6.20
C GLY A 32 -14.29 -9.71 5.98
N ALA A 33 -15.40 -9.63 6.71
CA ALA A 33 -16.32 -8.49 6.64
C ALA A 33 -15.67 -7.17 7.12
N GLU A 34 -14.73 -7.26 8.07
CA GLU A 34 -14.08 -6.09 8.68
C GLU A 34 -12.90 -5.59 7.83
N ALA A 35 -12.16 -6.49 7.19
CA ALA A 35 -11.02 -6.14 6.36
C ALA A 35 -10.53 -7.33 5.53
N LEU A 36 -9.81 -7.00 4.45
CA LEU A 36 -8.90 -7.90 3.77
C LEU A 36 -7.50 -7.73 4.41
N VAL A 37 -6.88 -8.83 4.83
CA VAL A 37 -5.49 -8.85 5.28
C VAL A 37 -4.66 -9.56 4.24
N VAL A 38 -3.66 -8.87 3.71
CA VAL A 38 -2.74 -9.42 2.72
C VAL A 38 -1.29 -9.29 3.16
N GLY A 39 -0.45 -10.18 2.68
CA GLY A 39 0.98 -10.17 2.96
C GLY A 39 1.81 -9.96 1.70
N CYS A 40 2.82 -9.12 1.79
CA CYS A 40 3.88 -8.99 0.79
C CYS A 40 5.18 -9.54 1.32
N LEU A 41 5.86 -10.30 0.50
CA LEU A 41 7.13 -10.96 0.84
C LEU A 41 8.21 -10.55 -0.17
N PRO A 42 9.48 -10.64 0.20
CA PRO A 42 10.57 -10.55 -0.78
C PRO A 42 10.35 -11.54 -1.92
N GLY A 43 10.58 -11.09 -3.14
CA GLY A 43 10.34 -11.86 -4.36
C GLY A 43 8.94 -11.66 -4.98
N ALA A 44 8.01 -10.98 -4.31
CA ALA A 44 6.70 -10.66 -4.88
C ALA A 44 6.83 -9.77 -6.13
N ASP A 45 6.06 -10.08 -7.17
CA ASP A 45 6.05 -9.28 -8.41
C ASP A 45 5.41 -7.92 -8.18
N VAL A 46 6.07 -6.89 -8.70
CA VAL A 46 5.62 -5.51 -8.71
C VAL A 46 5.74 -4.92 -10.11
N LEU A 47 4.74 -4.15 -10.53
CA LEU A 47 4.86 -3.17 -11.60
C LEU A 47 4.88 -1.79 -10.95
N ALA A 48 5.90 -1.00 -11.26
CA ALA A 48 6.08 0.34 -10.73
C ALA A 48 6.53 1.32 -11.81
N PRO A 49 6.35 2.63 -11.61
CA PRO A 49 6.91 3.63 -12.52
C PRO A 49 8.40 3.45 -12.72
N THR A 50 8.85 3.52 -13.97
CA THR A 50 10.27 3.34 -14.29
C THR A 50 11.18 4.34 -13.60
N THR A 51 10.72 5.55 -13.36
CA THR A 51 11.42 6.57 -12.57
C THR A 51 11.61 6.18 -11.11
N TRP A 52 10.62 5.53 -10.52
CA TRP A 52 10.72 5.01 -9.15
C TRP A 52 11.71 3.85 -9.07
N ILE A 53 11.68 2.93 -10.06
CA ILE A 53 12.65 1.81 -10.15
C ILE A 53 14.08 2.36 -10.35
N GLU A 54 14.25 3.37 -11.19
CA GLU A 54 15.52 4.05 -11.40
C GLU A 54 16.09 4.61 -10.09
N TRP A 55 15.26 5.33 -9.33
CA TRP A 55 15.65 5.83 -8.02
C TRP A 55 16.05 4.70 -7.05
N LEU A 56 15.29 3.62 -6.96
CA LEU A 56 15.63 2.49 -6.10
C LEU A 56 16.94 1.79 -6.48
N LEU A 57 17.29 1.78 -7.77
CA LEU A 57 18.51 1.14 -8.26
C LEU A 57 19.74 2.03 -8.14
N THR A 58 19.58 3.32 -8.30
CA THR A 58 20.71 4.27 -8.49
C THR A 58 20.84 5.28 -7.36
N GLY A 59 19.78 5.50 -6.56
CA GLY A 59 19.71 6.61 -5.60
C GLY A 59 19.53 7.98 -6.26
N ASP A 60 19.17 8.03 -7.56
CA ASP A 60 18.97 9.28 -8.29
C ASP A 60 17.70 10.01 -7.80
N GLU A 61 17.89 11.02 -6.99
CA GLU A 61 16.79 11.83 -6.46
C GLU A 61 16.02 12.60 -7.55
N GLU A 62 16.66 12.93 -8.68
CA GLU A 62 15.96 13.56 -9.81
C GLU A 62 14.95 12.59 -10.44
N ALA A 63 15.26 11.29 -10.50
CA ALA A 63 14.32 10.28 -10.96
C ALA A 63 13.09 10.20 -10.04
N ARG A 64 13.29 10.25 -8.72
CA ARG A 64 12.21 10.31 -7.73
C ARG A 64 11.35 11.56 -7.91
N ILE A 65 11.98 12.73 -8.05
CA ILE A 65 11.28 14.01 -8.23
C ILE A 65 10.43 14.02 -9.50
N ARG A 66 10.91 13.40 -10.60
CA ARG A 66 10.17 13.30 -11.87
C ARG A 66 8.94 12.40 -11.80
N ALA A 67 8.86 11.49 -10.83
CA ALA A 67 7.76 10.52 -10.75
C ALA A 67 6.40 11.22 -10.61
N LEU A 68 6.30 12.22 -9.73
CA LEU A 68 5.03 12.89 -9.45
C LEU A 68 4.52 13.79 -10.58
N PRO A 69 5.36 14.62 -11.24
CA PRO A 69 4.97 15.28 -12.50
C PRO A 69 4.50 14.32 -13.59
N ASN A 70 5.22 13.21 -13.81
CA ASN A 70 4.82 12.19 -14.78
C ASN A 70 3.45 11.59 -14.46
N LEU A 71 3.15 11.39 -13.18
CA LEU A 71 1.85 10.93 -12.72
C LEU A 71 0.77 11.97 -13.04
N ALA A 72 1.00 13.24 -12.73
CA ALA A 72 0.06 14.33 -12.98
C ALA A 72 -0.28 14.47 -14.48
N ASP A 73 0.72 14.32 -15.34
CA ASP A 73 0.60 14.44 -16.80
C ASP A 73 0.10 13.16 -17.48
N GLY A 74 0.04 12.03 -16.75
CA GLY A 74 -0.33 10.73 -17.32
C GLY A 74 0.75 10.10 -18.20
N SER A 75 2.00 10.59 -18.13
CA SER A 75 3.10 10.21 -19.02
C SER A 75 3.99 9.08 -18.49
N TRP A 76 3.67 8.48 -17.36
CA TRP A 76 4.48 7.40 -16.77
C TRP A 76 4.51 6.13 -17.60
N ARG A 77 5.58 5.39 -17.46
CA ARG A 77 5.76 4.03 -17.96
C ARG A 77 6.01 3.10 -16.79
N LEU A 78 5.52 1.85 -16.90
CA LEU A 78 5.70 0.82 -15.90
C LEU A 78 6.85 -0.11 -16.29
N GLY A 79 7.64 -0.46 -15.29
CA GLY A 79 8.67 -1.49 -15.34
C GLY A 79 8.36 -2.61 -14.35
N ARG A 80 8.96 -3.79 -14.59
CA ARG A 80 8.91 -4.90 -13.63
C ARG A 80 9.91 -4.66 -12.50
N TRP A 81 9.47 -4.97 -11.29
CA TRP A 81 10.27 -4.93 -10.09
C TRP A 81 9.94 -6.15 -9.24
N SER A 82 10.82 -6.53 -8.36
CA SER A 82 10.57 -7.53 -7.33
C SER A 82 10.71 -6.88 -5.97
N TRP A 83 9.72 -7.05 -5.09
CA TRP A 83 9.78 -6.54 -3.73
C TRP A 83 11.02 -7.08 -3.01
N ARG A 84 11.71 -6.26 -2.20
CA ARG A 84 12.98 -6.60 -1.56
C ARG A 84 12.97 -6.17 -0.10
N ASP A 85 13.92 -6.67 0.63
CA ASP A 85 14.41 -6.20 1.93
C ASP A 85 13.43 -6.26 3.11
N THR A 86 12.13 -6.15 2.87
CA THR A 86 11.11 -6.21 3.93
C THR A 86 9.99 -7.17 3.58
N ALA A 87 9.32 -7.68 4.61
CA ALA A 87 7.97 -8.25 4.48
C ALA A 87 6.97 -7.29 5.12
N HIS A 88 5.71 -7.31 4.69
CA HIS A 88 4.66 -6.62 5.42
C HIS A 88 3.33 -7.36 5.38
N LEU A 89 2.54 -7.18 6.45
CA LEU A 89 1.11 -7.42 6.46
C LEU A 89 0.40 -6.10 6.23
N GLN A 90 -0.62 -6.11 5.38
CA GLN A 90 -1.47 -4.96 5.14
C GLN A 90 -2.91 -5.28 5.55
N TRP A 91 -3.46 -4.50 6.46
CA TRP A 91 -4.86 -4.47 6.83
C TRP A 91 -5.58 -3.43 5.97
N VAL A 92 -6.54 -3.91 5.18
CA VAL A 92 -7.27 -3.11 4.19
C VAL A 92 -8.75 -3.14 4.54
N PRO A 93 -9.24 -2.19 5.35
CA PRO A 93 -10.65 -2.11 5.70
C PRO A 93 -11.45 -1.51 4.54
N PRO A 94 -12.74 -1.86 4.41
CA PRO A 94 -13.61 -1.22 3.43
C PRO A 94 -13.89 0.24 3.82
N ASP A 95 -14.19 1.08 2.84
CA ASP A 95 -14.70 2.45 3.00
C ASP A 95 -13.81 3.39 3.84
N THR A 96 -12.54 3.07 4.05
CA THR A 96 -11.59 3.92 4.76
C THR A 96 -10.60 4.59 3.80
N TRP A 97 -10.08 5.73 4.22
CA TRP A 97 -9.11 6.51 3.45
C TRP A 97 -7.66 6.20 3.85
N PHE A 98 -7.43 5.03 4.40
CA PHE A 98 -6.10 4.51 4.72
C PHE A 98 -6.12 2.98 4.83
N SER A 99 -4.95 2.40 4.73
CA SER A 99 -4.64 1.03 5.16
C SER A 99 -3.56 1.05 6.23
N VAL A 100 -3.42 -0.04 6.98
CA VAL A 100 -2.38 -0.16 7.99
C VAL A 100 -1.46 -1.31 7.63
N ASN A 101 -0.17 -1.02 7.52
CA ASN A 101 0.87 -2.00 7.23
C ASN A 101 1.70 -2.26 8.49
N ALA A 102 2.00 -3.52 8.78
CA ALA A 102 3.05 -3.90 9.71
C ALA A 102 4.26 -4.33 8.90
N PHE A 103 5.35 -3.59 8.97
CA PHE A 103 6.60 -3.90 8.29
C PHE A 103 7.53 -4.75 9.15
N TYR A 104 8.13 -5.76 8.57
CA TYR A 104 9.05 -6.68 9.23
C TYR A 104 10.42 -6.60 8.58
N ASP A 105 11.44 -6.54 9.43
CA ASP A 105 12.82 -6.69 9.02
C ASP A 105 13.11 -8.18 8.81
N VAL A 106 13.31 -8.58 7.55
CA VAL A 106 13.60 -9.99 7.20
C VAL A 106 15.01 -10.41 7.59
N SER A 107 15.94 -9.46 7.71
CA SER A 107 17.32 -9.70 8.11
C SER A 107 17.47 -9.92 9.62
N ASP A 108 16.51 -9.45 10.43
CA ASP A 108 16.47 -9.56 11.88
C ASP A 108 15.33 -10.48 12.36
N GLY A 109 15.25 -11.68 11.81
CA GLY A 109 14.32 -12.72 12.24
C GLY A 109 12.83 -12.37 12.07
N HIS A 110 12.48 -11.55 11.10
CA HIS A 110 11.11 -11.06 10.88
C HIS A 110 10.56 -10.27 12.09
N ARG A 111 11.41 -9.47 12.70
CA ARG A 111 10.98 -8.57 13.76
C ARG A 111 10.11 -7.45 13.21
N LEU A 112 8.99 -7.14 13.87
CA LEU A 112 8.18 -5.97 13.56
C LEU A 112 9.04 -4.70 13.71
N ALA A 113 9.29 -4.04 12.59
CA ALA A 113 10.12 -2.82 12.53
C ALA A 113 9.29 -1.55 12.85
N ASN A 114 8.13 -1.44 12.24
CA ASN A 114 7.18 -0.36 12.46
C ASN A 114 5.79 -0.73 11.96
N TRP A 115 4.80 0.07 12.38
CA TRP A 115 3.51 0.17 11.70
C TRP A 115 3.54 1.37 10.77
N TYR A 116 2.77 1.29 9.70
CA TYR A 116 2.75 2.29 8.65
C TYR A 116 1.31 2.49 8.18
N VAL A 117 0.74 3.64 8.48
CA VAL A 117 -0.59 4.00 7.98
C VAL A 117 -0.41 4.71 6.65
N ASN A 118 -0.82 4.05 5.58
CA ASN A 118 -0.77 4.57 4.22
C ASN A 118 -2.10 5.22 3.88
N PHE A 119 -2.12 6.52 3.64
CA PHE A 119 -3.33 7.22 3.23
C PHE A 119 -3.59 6.98 1.76
N GLN A 120 -4.78 6.47 1.47
CA GLN A 120 -5.18 6.05 0.13
C GLN A 120 -6.66 6.26 -0.07
N ARG A 121 -7.14 6.29 -1.33
CA ARG A 121 -8.57 6.26 -1.60
C ARG A 121 -9.19 4.95 -1.12
N PRO A 122 -10.49 4.94 -0.74
CA PRO A 122 -11.19 3.70 -0.40
C PRO A 122 -11.03 2.65 -1.48
N VAL A 123 -10.85 1.40 -1.04
CA VAL A 123 -10.59 0.30 -1.97
C VAL A 123 -11.83 -0.09 -2.75
N HIS A 124 -11.63 -0.36 -4.03
CA HIS A 124 -12.61 -0.98 -4.90
C HIS A 124 -12.21 -2.43 -5.17
N ARG A 125 -13.05 -3.38 -4.76
CA ARG A 125 -12.82 -4.82 -4.99
C ARG A 125 -12.94 -5.18 -6.46
N THR A 126 -12.04 -6.01 -6.94
CA THR A 126 -12.02 -6.55 -8.30
C THR A 126 -11.80 -8.05 -8.27
N ASP A 127 -11.97 -8.73 -9.43
CA ASP A 127 -11.71 -10.18 -9.53
C ASP A 127 -10.22 -10.53 -9.34
N LEU A 128 -9.32 -9.55 -9.49
CA LEU A 128 -7.88 -9.74 -9.26
C LEU A 128 -7.44 -9.40 -7.83
N GLY A 129 -8.23 -8.63 -7.09
CA GLY A 129 -7.85 -8.13 -5.78
C GLY A 129 -8.58 -6.82 -5.46
N PHE A 130 -7.88 -5.70 -5.48
CA PHE A 130 -8.47 -4.39 -5.22
C PHE A 130 -7.71 -3.25 -5.91
N ASP A 131 -8.48 -2.25 -6.30
CA ASP A 131 -7.99 -0.97 -6.79
C ASP A 131 -8.06 0.07 -5.69
N THR A 132 -7.09 0.94 -5.63
CA THR A 132 -7.03 2.11 -4.76
C THR A 132 -6.17 3.18 -5.44
N PHE A 133 -5.81 4.22 -4.72
CA PHE A 133 -4.78 5.17 -5.13
C PHE A 133 -4.11 5.75 -3.89
N ASP A 134 -2.80 5.63 -3.82
CA ASP A 134 -1.95 6.20 -2.80
C ASP A 134 -1.99 7.73 -2.85
N LEU A 135 -2.28 8.36 -1.71
CA LEU A 135 -2.43 9.81 -1.59
C LEU A 135 -1.16 10.52 -1.10
N LEU A 136 -0.01 9.85 -1.12
CA LEU A 136 1.32 10.43 -0.88
C LEU A 136 1.52 10.96 0.55
N LEU A 137 0.76 10.50 1.50
CA LEU A 137 0.89 10.86 2.91
C LEU A 137 0.91 9.59 3.74
N ASP A 138 1.80 9.56 4.71
CA ASP A 138 1.99 8.42 5.58
C ASP A 138 2.11 8.80 7.05
N LEU A 139 1.80 7.85 7.93
CA LEU A 139 2.03 7.95 9.36
C LEU A 139 2.85 6.73 9.80
N VAL A 140 4.07 6.96 10.25
CA VAL A 140 4.95 5.91 10.78
C VAL A 140 4.75 5.81 12.28
N VAL A 141 4.50 4.60 12.78
CA VAL A 141 4.20 4.35 14.19
C VAL A 141 5.21 3.35 14.75
N ALA A 142 5.73 3.64 15.93
CA ALA A 142 6.67 2.75 16.62
C ALA A 142 6.04 1.37 16.86
N PRO A 143 6.83 0.27 16.88
CA PRO A 143 6.32 -1.07 17.07
C PRO A 143 5.48 -1.25 18.34
N ASP A 144 5.80 -0.53 19.41
CA ASP A 144 5.11 -0.56 20.71
C ASP A 144 3.95 0.45 20.82
N LEU A 145 3.68 1.18 19.74
CA LEU A 145 2.67 2.24 19.65
C LEU A 145 2.94 3.44 20.57
N SER A 146 4.17 3.62 21.05
CA SER A 146 4.54 4.69 22.00
C SER A 146 4.67 6.07 21.37
N ARG A 147 4.92 6.11 20.06
CA ARG A 147 5.11 7.34 19.29
C ARG A 147 4.76 7.13 17.82
N TRP A 148 4.46 8.22 17.16
CA TRP A 148 4.24 8.26 15.73
C TRP A 148 4.73 9.57 15.13
N GLU A 149 4.98 9.59 13.83
CA GLU A 149 5.41 10.76 13.07
C GLU A 149 4.81 10.77 11.66
N TRP A 150 4.49 11.95 11.16
CA TRP A 150 4.06 12.14 9.79
C TRP A 150 5.24 12.02 8.84
N LYS A 151 5.00 11.42 7.69
CA LYS A 151 5.99 11.21 6.67
C LYS A 151 5.44 11.64 5.31
N ASP A 152 6.35 12.13 4.44
CA ASP A 152 6.08 12.55 3.07
C ASP A 152 5.07 13.74 2.95
N GLU A 153 4.95 14.60 3.98
CA GLU A 153 4.10 15.79 3.95
C GLU A 153 4.45 16.75 2.82
N ASP A 154 5.72 16.86 2.44
CA ASP A 154 6.19 17.69 1.32
C ASP A 154 5.75 17.10 -0.03
N GLU A 155 5.81 15.78 -0.19
CA GLU A 155 5.33 15.07 -1.38
C GLU A 155 3.81 15.19 -1.51
N TYR A 156 3.09 15.03 -0.40
CA TYR A 156 1.65 15.28 -0.34
C TYR A 156 1.28 16.71 -0.77
N ALA A 157 1.97 17.72 -0.22
CA ALA A 157 1.75 19.12 -0.58
C ALA A 157 2.07 19.37 -2.06
N HIS A 158 3.10 18.71 -2.61
CA HIS A 158 3.43 18.77 -4.03
C HIS A 158 2.34 18.10 -4.88
N GLY A 159 1.86 16.92 -4.48
CA GLY A 159 0.75 16.22 -5.16
C GLY A 159 -0.53 17.06 -5.23
N ARG A 160 -0.83 17.81 -4.18
CA ARG A 160 -1.94 18.79 -4.19
C ARG A 160 -1.73 19.90 -5.22
N ARG A 161 -0.54 20.50 -5.27
CA ARG A 161 -0.22 21.55 -6.25
C ARG A 161 -0.33 21.07 -7.70
N LEU A 162 0.00 19.81 -7.95
CA LEU A 162 -0.09 19.19 -9.27
C LEU A 162 -1.51 18.64 -9.60
N GLY A 163 -2.44 18.69 -8.67
CA GLY A 163 -3.79 18.13 -8.86
C GLY A 163 -3.82 16.59 -8.90
N VAL A 164 -2.80 15.93 -8.39
CA VAL A 164 -2.77 14.47 -8.15
C VAL A 164 -3.66 14.15 -6.96
N VAL A 165 -3.52 14.90 -5.88
CA VAL A 165 -4.42 14.88 -4.73
C VAL A 165 -5.42 16.02 -4.90
N SER A 166 -6.68 15.68 -5.15
CA SER A 166 -7.76 16.65 -5.33
C SER A 166 -8.15 17.32 -4.00
N GLU A 167 -8.90 18.41 -4.07
CA GLU A 167 -9.42 19.07 -2.86
C GLU A 167 -10.45 18.18 -2.12
N ALA A 168 -11.13 17.28 -2.82
CA ALA A 168 -11.99 16.28 -2.20
C ALA A 168 -11.17 15.23 -1.44
N ASP A 169 -10.09 14.72 -2.06
CA ASP A 169 -9.15 13.80 -1.41
C ASP A 169 -8.56 14.45 -0.15
N HIS A 170 -8.12 15.72 -0.25
CA HIS A 170 -7.54 16.43 0.89
C HIS A 170 -8.51 16.51 2.08
N ARG A 171 -9.76 16.91 1.84
CA ARG A 171 -10.77 16.96 2.91
C ARG A 171 -11.03 15.59 3.55
N ALA A 172 -10.97 14.53 2.76
CA ALA A 172 -11.14 13.18 3.27
C ALA A 172 -9.93 12.72 4.07
N VAL A 173 -8.71 13.01 3.60
CA VAL A 173 -7.45 12.72 4.30
C VAL A 173 -7.39 13.42 5.65
N GLU A 174 -7.78 14.71 5.75
CA GLU A 174 -7.79 15.43 7.04
C GLU A 174 -8.70 14.76 8.09
N LYS A 175 -9.85 14.21 7.66
CA LYS A 175 -10.69 13.41 8.55
C LYS A 175 -10.05 12.06 8.92
N ALA A 176 -9.44 11.41 7.92
CA ALA A 176 -8.78 10.13 8.10
C ALA A 176 -7.54 10.23 9.02
N ARG A 177 -6.78 11.34 8.96
CA ARG A 177 -5.67 11.63 9.89
C ARG A 177 -6.13 11.55 11.35
N ALA A 178 -7.20 12.25 11.69
CA ALA A 178 -7.75 12.23 13.04
C ALA A 178 -8.29 10.85 13.44
N GLN A 179 -8.84 10.10 12.48
CA GLN A 179 -9.31 8.72 12.71
C GLN A 179 -8.13 7.79 12.98
N ALA A 180 -7.06 7.84 12.18
CA ALA A 180 -5.89 6.98 12.33
C ALA A 180 -5.21 7.21 13.68
N VAL A 181 -4.99 8.48 14.08
CA VAL A 181 -4.39 8.81 15.38
C VAL A 181 -5.22 8.24 16.53
N ARG A 182 -6.54 8.45 16.51
CA ARG A 182 -7.42 7.87 17.54
C ARG A 182 -7.37 6.34 17.59
N MET A 183 -7.28 5.68 16.44
CA MET A 183 -7.17 4.21 16.40
C MET A 183 -5.88 3.72 17.07
N ILE A 184 -4.77 4.45 16.91
CA ILE A 184 -3.50 4.14 17.57
C ILE A 184 -3.62 4.36 19.08
N GLU A 185 -4.09 5.54 19.50
CA GLU A 185 -4.23 5.92 20.92
C GLU A 185 -5.17 4.98 21.69
N GLU A 186 -6.30 4.61 21.08
CA GLU A 186 -7.29 3.70 21.64
C GLU A 186 -6.96 2.22 21.38
N ARG A 187 -5.85 1.92 20.74
CA ARG A 187 -5.42 0.56 20.37
C ARG A 187 -6.53 -0.24 19.68
N ARG A 188 -7.26 0.36 18.75
CA ARG A 188 -8.29 -0.35 17.95
C ARG A 188 -7.65 -1.25 16.88
N THR A 189 -8.43 -2.17 16.35
CA THR A 189 -7.97 -3.03 15.23
C THR A 189 -7.36 -2.20 14.09
N PRO A 190 -6.16 -2.56 13.53
CA PRO A 190 -5.44 -3.81 13.79
C PRO A 190 -4.52 -3.77 15.02
N PHE A 191 -4.38 -2.65 15.72
CA PHE A 191 -3.45 -2.47 16.84
C PHE A 191 -3.82 -3.29 18.09
N THR A 192 -5.08 -3.70 18.25
CA THR A 192 -5.49 -4.68 19.29
C THR A 192 -4.87 -6.06 19.09
N ARG A 193 -4.51 -6.40 17.86
CA ARG A 193 -3.90 -7.68 17.48
C ARG A 193 -2.38 -7.59 17.40
N GLU A 194 -1.78 -6.61 18.09
CA GLU A 194 -0.33 -6.36 18.05
C GLU A 194 0.49 -7.62 18.30
N ALA A 195 0.11 -8.44 19.30
CA ALA A 195 0.83 -9.67 19.62
C ALA A 195 0.81 -10.69 18.47
N ASP A 196 -0.36 -10.86 17.83
CA ASP A 196 -0.52 -11.78 16.70
C ASP A 196 0.32 -11.33 15.51
N TRP A 197 0.29 -10.02 15.24
CA TRP A 197 1.04 -9.43 14.12
C TRP A 197 2.54 -9.45 14.38
N ARG A 198 2.99 -9.21 15.61
CA ARG A 198 4.41 -9.40 15.98
C ARG A 198 4.89 -10.85 15.81
N ALA A 199 4.01 -11.80 16.08
CA ALA A 199 4.30 -13.22 15.95
C ALA A 199 4.17 -13.73 14.51
N TRP A 200 3.58 -12.95 13.60
CA TRP A 200 3.37 -13.39 12.23
C TRP A 200 4.68 -13.77 11.54
N ARG A 201 4.64 -14.86 10.84
CA ARG A 201 5.73 -15.35 10.00
C ARG A 201 5.16 -15.83 8.68
N PRO A 202 5.79 -15.49 7.55
CA PRO A 202 5.39 -16.04 6.27
C PRO A 202 5.62 -17.56 6.25
N ASP A 203 4.80 -18.25 5.49
CA ASP A 203 5.01 -19.68 5.21
C ASP A 203 6.22 -19.82 4.27
N PRO A 204 7.34 -20.43 4.72
CA PRO A 204 8.55 -20.53 3.91
C PRO A 204 8.41 -21.47 2.71
N GLY A 205 7.39 -22.34 2.71
CA GLY A 205 7.08 -23.24 1.59
C GLY A 205 6.23 -22.58 0.50
N ARG A 206 5.75 -21.37 0.71
CA ARG A 206 4.87 -20.69 -0.24
C ARG A 206 5.70 -19.90 -1.25
N PRO A 207 5.51 -20.13 -2.57
CA PRO A 207 6.19 -19.34 -3.60
C PRO A 207 5.75 -17.89 -3.55
N SER A 208 6.65 -16.96 -3.89
CA SER A 208 6.31 -15.54 -3.99
C SER A 208 5.17 -15.31 -4.98
N PRO A 209 4.21 -14.44 -4.67
CA PRO A 209 3.07 -14.20 -5.52
C PRO A 209 3.49 -13.48 -6.80
N SER A 210 2.86 -13.84 -7.92
CA SER A 210 3.13 -13.27 -9.23
C SER A 210 1.92 -12.52 -9.77
N LEU A 211 2.18 -11.47 -10.54
CA LEU A 211 1.14 -10.70 -11.21
C LEU A 211 0.52 -11.51 -12.35
N PRO A 212 -0.82 -11.62 -12.42
CA PRO A 212 -1.49 -12.34 -13.48
C PRO A 212 -1.38 -11.62 -14.83
N ALA A 213 -1.56 -12.37 -15.90
CA ALA A 213 -1.73 -11.78 -17.23
C ALA A 213 -2.94 -10.83 -17.23
N GLY A 214 -2.83 -9.72 -17.97
CA GLY A 214 -3.92 -8.73 -18.05
C GLY A 214 -4.07 -7.82 -16.84
N VAL A 215 -3.14 -7.82 -15.87
CA VAL A 215 -3.19 -6.97 -14.67
C VAL A 215 -3.43 -5.49 -14.96
N LEU A 216 -3.01 -4.99 -16.11
CA LEU A 216 -3.17 -3.59 -16.52
C LEU A 216 -4.52 -3.26 -17.16
N THR A 217 -5.28 -4.26 -17.56
CA THR A 217 -6.50 -4.08 -18.38
C THR A 217 -7.74 -4.77 -17.82
N SER A 218 -7.58 -5.82 -17.00
CA SER A 218 -8.70 -6.58 -16.48
C SER A 218 -9.45 -5.82 -15.40
N GLY A 219 -10.76 -5.61 -15.62
CA GLY A 219 -11.71 -5.19 -14.58
C GLY A 219 -11.28 -3.95 -13.79
N LEU A 220 -10.75 -2.92 -14.46
CA LEU A 220 -10.51 -1.63 -13.79
C LEU A 220 -11.85 -1.12 -13.25
N GLY A 221 -11.87 -0.77 -11.97
CA GLY A 221 -13.02 -0.12 -11.36
C GLY A 221 -13.37 1.19 -12.06
N PRO A 222 -14.51 1.81 -11.74
CA PRO A 222 -14.84 3.13 -12.24
C PRO A 222 -13.67 4.08 -11.91
N ALA A 223 -13.42 5.03 -12.80
CA ALA A 223 -12.34 6.01 -12.59
C ALA A 223 -12.52 6.68 -11.21
N LEU A 224 -11.61 6.35 -10.30
CA LEU A 224 -11.60 6.85 -8.93
C LEU A 224 -11.15 8.32 -8.91
#